data_7747b2dcbaee7a4a2d55a9ea59b67d79
#
_entry.id   7747b2dcbaee7a4a2d55a9ea59b67d79
#
_cell.length_a   1.000
_cell.length_b   1.000
_cell.length_c   1.000
_cell.angle_alpha   90.00
_cell.angle_beta   90.00
_cell.angle_gamma   90.00
#
_symmetry.space_group_name_H-M   'P 1'
#
loop_
_entity.id
_entity.type
_entity.pdbx_description
1 polymer ?
#
loop_
_entity_poly.entity_id
_entity_poly.type
_entity_poly.pdbx_seq_one_letter_code
_entity_poly.pdbx_strand_id
1 'polypeptide(L)'
;MQIRRAQPEDRCRMAEIFVYSNRLNYFPIFGDEAYSFSKLQVTAVLADFSEWIGDLENAYVWDDGILRGFVVSAGGEVFKLYVDAFFQGRGLGGALLEFAIAQTGARRLWVLEKNRCAQAFYARHGFLPTGEWRYEEGTSERLLLLSWEEPGDGQ
;
A
#
# COMPACT_ATOMS: atom_id res chain seq x y z
N MET A 1 -3.23 -21.34 2.68
CA MET A 1 -3.38 -19.89 2.86
C MET A 1 -2.80 -19.19 1.65
N GLN A 2 -3.51 -18.21 1.11
CA GLN A 2 -3.07 -17.50 -0.08
C GLN A 2 -2.03 -16.41 0.18
N ILE A 3 -1.89 -15.95 1.43
CA ILE A 3 -0.92 -14.91 1.77
C ILE A 3 0.36 -15.57 2.24
N ARG A 4 1.48 -15.19 1.63
CA ARG A 4 2.79 -15.73 1.96
C ARG A 4 3.84 -14.61 1.89
N ARG A 5 5.02 -14.88 2.44
CA ARG A 5 6.14 -13.95 2.33
C ARG A 5 6.56 -13.82 0.86
N ALA A 6 6.90 -12.59 0.47
CA ALA A 6 7.38 -12.33 -0.89
C ALA A 6 8.76 -12.97 -1.11
N GLN A 7 8.99 -13.43 -2.33
CA GLN A 7 10.25 -14.03 -2.77
C GLN A 7 10.87 -13.16 -3.89
N PRO A 8 12.17 -13.30 -4.15
CA PRO A 8 12.82 -12.50 -5.21
C PRO A 8 12.14 -12.61 -6.58
N GLU A 9 11.62 -13.78 -6.93
CA GLU A 9 10.91 -14.01 -8.19
C GLU A 9 9.58 -13.28 -8.29
N ASP A 10 9.04 -12.77 -7.18
CA ASP A 10 7.80 -12.00 -7.16
C ASP A 10 7.99 -10.55 -7.57
N ARG A 11 9.23 -10.07 -7.62
CA ARG A 11 9.53 -8.65 -7.84
C ARG A 11 8.93 -8.08 -9.12
N CYS A 12 9.00 -8.83 -10.22
CA CYS A 12 8.44 -8.37 -11.49
C CYS A 12 6.94 -8.09 -11.39
N ARG A 13 6.21 -9.03 -10.81
CA ARG A 13 4.76 -8.89 -10.68
C ARG A 13 4.38 -7.79 -9.68
N MET A 14 5.11 -7.69 -8.58
CA MET A 14 4.91 -6.61 -7.60
C MET A 14 5.17 -5.24 -8.23
N ALA A 15 6.23 -5.13 -9.01
CA ALA A 15 6.56 -3.88 -9.72
C ALA A 15 5.46 -3.48 -10.69
N GLU A 16 4.91 -4.44 -11.43
CA GLU A 16 3.82 -4.22 -12.37
C GLU A 16 2.56 -3.69 -11.65
N ILE A 17 2.18 -4.33 -10.55
CA ILE A 17 1.04 -3.89 -9.75
C ILE A 17 1.28 -2.50 -9.19
N PHE A 18 2.47 -2.24 -8.66
CA PHE A 18 2.84 -0.96 -8.08
C PHE A 18 2.77 0.17 -9.11
N VAL A 19 3.39 -0.01 -10.26
CA VAL A 19 3.44 1.02 -11.30
C VAL A 19 2.04 1.36 -11.81
N TYR A 20 1.25 0.33 -12.13
CA TYR A 20 -0.08 0.54 -12.67
C TYR A 20 -1.01 1.20 -11.64
N SER A 21 -1.00 0.69 -10.41
CA SER A 21 -1.82 1.25 -9.33
C SER A 21 -1.43 2.69 -9.00
N ASN A 22 -0.13 2.99 -9.03
CA ASN A 22 0.37 4.32 -8.78
C ASN A 22 -0.15 5.29 -9.85
N ARG A 23 -0.09 4.90 -11.13
CA ARG A 23 -0.62 5.73 -12.21
C ARG A 23 -2.13 5.96 -12.08
N LEU A 24 -2.89 4.95 -11.71
CA LEU A 24 -4.34 5.08 -11.54
C LEU A 24 -4.72 5.98 -10.38
N ASN A 25 -4.02 5.87 -9.25
CA ASN A 25 -4.43 6.51 -8.01
C ASN A 25 -3.75 7.85 -7.76
N TYR A 26 -2.51 8.02 -8.20
CA TYR A 26 -1.72 9.19 -7.85
C TYR A 26 -1.56 10.18 -9.00
N PHE A 27 -1.49 9.73 -10.24
CA PHE A 27 -1.44 10.66 -11.36
C PHE A 27 -2.62 11.65 -11.35
N PRO A 28 -3.87 11.23 -11.09
CA PRO A 28 -4.98 12.19 -11.01
C PRO A 28 -4.82 13.24 -9.91
N ILE A 29 -4.05 12.92 -8.85
CA ILE A 29 -3.81 13.86 -7.74
C ILE A 29 -2.68 14.81 -8.07
N PHE A 30 -1.52 14.29 -8.50
CA PHE A 30 -0.31 15.09 -8.70
C PHE A 30 -0.21 15.73 -10.08
N GLY A 31 -0.78 15.09 -11.11
CA GLY A 31 -0.76 15.60 -12.48
C GLY A 31 0.63 15.66 -13.12
N ASP A 32 1.61 14.96 -12.57
CA ASP A 32 2.99 14.99 -13.05
C ASP A 32 3.22 13.86 -14.06
N GLU A 33 3.07 14.19 -15.35
CA GLU A 33 3.24 13.23 -16.41
C GLU A 33 4.68 12.69 -16.51
N ALA A 34 5.66 13.56 -16.31
CA ALA A 34 7.06 13.14 -16.38
C ALA A 34 7.37 12.11 -15.28
N TYR A 35 6.89 12.35 -14.07
CA TYR A 35 7.05 11.39 -13.00
C TYR A 35 6.31 10.09 -13.30
N SER A 36 5.00 10.18 -13.59
CA SER A 36 4.14 9.00 -13.69
C SER A 36 4.42 8.13 -14.92
N PHE A 37 4.91 8.72 -16.01
CA PHE A 37 5.05 8.00 -17.27
C PHE A 37 6.47 7.95 -17.83
N SER A 38 7.42 8.64 -17.20
CA SER A 38 8.82 8.58 -17.62
C SER A 38 9.73 8.05 -16.52
N LYS A 39 9.60 8.57 -15.30
CA LYS A 39 10.44 8.11 -14.16
C LYS A 39 9.93 6.81 -13.58
N LEU A 40 8.63 6.71 -13.36
CA LEU A 40 7.98 5.53 -12.79
C LEU A 40 7.75 4.50 -13.89
N GLN A 41 8.65 3.54 -13.99
CA GLN A 41 8.56 2.44 -14.94
C GLN A 41 8.94 1.14 -14.26
N VAL A 42 8.44 0.02 -14.78
CA VAL A 42 8.72 -1.30 -14.21
C VAL A 42 10.22 -1.56 -14.14
N THR A 43 10.97 -1.20 -15.18
CA THR A 43 12.43 -1.39 -15.19
C THR A 43 13.12 -0.56 -14.12
N ALA A 44 12.66 0.67 -13.89
CA ALA A 44 13.22 1.54 -12.84
C ALA A 44 12.94 0.96 -11.45
N VAL A 45 11.72 0.47 -11.24
CA VAL A 45 11.34 -0.14 -9.96
C VAL A 45 12.17 -1.40 -9.70
N LEU A 46 12.37 -2.24 -10.71
CA LEU A 46 13.19 -3.44 -10.57
C LEU A 46 14.66 -3.12 -10.30
N ALA A 47 15.17 -2.05 -10.90
CA ALA A 47 16.57 -1.64 -10.70
C ALA A 47 16.83 -1.17 -9.27
N ASP A 48 15.82 -0.63 -8.60
CA ASP A 48 15.93 -0.13 -7.23
C ASP A 48 14.68 -0.46 -6.43
N PHE A 49 14.40 -1.75 -6.32
CA PHE A 49 13.16 -2.27 -5.74
C PHE A 49 12.98 -1.80 -4.29
N SER A 50 14.04 -1.86 -3.50
CA SER A 50 14.00 -1.48 -2.09
C SER A 50 13.58 -0.01 -1.92
N GLU A 51 14.10 0.88 -2.77
CA GLU A 51 13.77 2.30 -2.71
C GLU A 51 12.33 2.57 -3.13
N TRP A 52 11.86 1.92 -4.21
CA TRP A 52 10.53 2.17 -4.73
C TRP A 52 9.41 1.49 -3.93
N ILE A 53 9.62 0.24 -3.53
CA ILE A 53 8.57 -0.57 -2.89
C ILE A 53 8.91 -0.86 -1.43
N GLY A 54 10.14 -1.23 -1.15
CA GLY A 54 10.58 -1.61 0.19
C GLY A 54 11.31 -2.94 0.19
N ASP A 55 11.70 -3.38 1.36
CA ASP A 55 12.45 -4.62 1.52
C ASP A 55 11.55 -5.84 1.38
N LEU A 56 11.98 -6.81 0.59
CA LEU A 56 11.21 -8.04 0.40
C LEU A 56 10.91 -8.76 1.70
N GLU A 57 11.83 -8.69 2.67
CA GLU A 57 11.63 -9.36 3.96
C GLU A 57 10.43 -8.81 4.75
N ASN A 58 9.97 -7.60 4.41
CA ASN A 58 8.81 -6.95 5.03
C ASN A 58 7.56 -7.05 4.16
N ALA A 59 7.62 -7.79 3.06
CA ALA A 59 6.54 -7.86 2.09
C ALA A 59 5.86 -9.23 2.10
N TYR A 60 4.54 -9.20 1.96
CA TYR A 60 3.69 -10.38 1.85
C TYR A 60 2.81 -10.24 0.62
N VAL A 61 2.62 -11.33 -0.10
CA VAL A 61 1.85 -11.34 -1.34
C VAL A 61 0.64 -12.24 -1.21
N TRP A 62 -0.44 -11.88 -1.92
CA TRP A 62 -1.57 -12.75 -2.13
C TRP A 62 -1.31 -13.55 -3.40
N ASP A 63 -1.19 -14.86 -3.26
CA ASP A 63 -0.88 -15.76 -4.37
C ASP A 63 -1.74 -17.03 -4.28
N ASP A 64 -2.67 -17.17 -5.21
CA ASP A 64 -3.53 -18.35 -5.34
C ASP A 64 -3.26 -19.05 -6.68
N GLY A 65 -2.03 -18.95 -7.17
CA GLY A 65 -1.62 -19.32 -8.51
C GLY A 65 -1.40 -18.10 -9.40
N ILE A 66 -2.01 -16.98 -9.02
CA ILE A 66 -1.79 -15.67 -9.62
C ILE A 66 -1.50 -14.71 -8.45
N LEU A 67 -0.42 -13.96 -8.54
CA LEU A 67 -0.12 -12.94 -7.56
C LEU A 67 -1.02 -11.73 -7.84
N ARG A 68 -1.91 -11.39 -6.89
CA ARG A 68 -2.96 -10.38 -7.10
C ARG A 68 -2.78 -9.11 -6.30
N GLY A 69 -1.92 -9.13 -5.31
CA GLY A 69 -1.68 -7.96 -4.48
C GLY A 69 -0.57 -8.21 -3.48
N PHE A 70 -0.18 -7.16 -2.76
CA PHE A 70 0.86 -7.27 -1.75
C PHE A 70 0.74 -6.18 -0.69
N VAL A 71 1.37 -6.44 0.45
CA VAL A 71 1.49 -5.48 1.54
C VAL A 71 2.94 -5.45 2.01
N VAL A 72 3.44 -4.26 2.31
CA VAL A 72 4.75 -4.07 2.94
C VAL A 72 4.51 -3.41 4.29
N SER A 73 4.95 -4.07 5.36
CA SER A 73 4.67 -3.61 6.71
C SER A 73 5.81 -4.01 7.66
N ALA A 74 6.25 -3.06 8.47
CA ALA A 74 7.28 -3.28 9.49
C ALA A 74 7.22 -2.15 10.51
N GLY A 75 7.71 -2.42 11.72
CA GLY A 75 7.83 -1.41 12.76
C GLY A 75 6.50 -0.76 13.16
N GLY A 76 5.39 -1.48 13.03
CA GLY A 76 4.08 -0.96 13.38
C GLY A 76 3.41 -0.13 12.29
N GLU A 77 4.02 -0.02 11.11
CA GLU A 77 3.51 0.81 10.02
C GLU A 77 3.26 -0.01 8.76
N VAL A 78 2.16 0.28 8.08
CA VAL A 78 1.89 -0.23 6.72
C VAL A 78 2.48 0.79 5.74
N PHE A 79 3.47 0.38 4.97
CA PHE A 79 4.13 1.26 4.00
C PHE A 79 3.49 1.21 2.63
N LYS A 80 3.09 0.02 2.18
CA LYS A 80 2.50 -0.21 0.86
C LYS A 80 1.38 -1.23 0.99
N LEU A 81 0.28 -1.00 0.29
CA LEU A 81 -0.80 -1.96 0.16
C LEU A 81 -1.42 -1.77 -1.22
N TYR A 82 -1.24 -2.75 -2.08
CA TYR A 82 -1.71 -2.68 -3.46
C TYR A 82 -2.39 -3.97 -3.86
N VAL A 83 -3.52 -3.83 -4.53
CA VAL A 83 -4.22 -4.93 -5.21
C VAL A 83 -4.33 -4.54 -6.68
N ASP A 84 -4.00 -5.47 -7.56
CA ASP A 84 -4.15 -5.27 -9.00
C ASP A 84 -5.57 -4.80 -9.31
N ALA A 85 -5.69 -3.76 -10.13
CA ALA A 85 -6.97 -3.13 -10.43
C ALA A 85 -8.02 -4.10 -10.98
N PHE A 86 -7.58 -5.14 -11.69
CA PHE A 86 -8.49 -6.15 -12.24
C PHE A 86 -9.10 -7.05 -11.17
N PHE A 87 -8.54 -7.08 -9.97
CA PHE A 87 -8.97 -7.99 -8.90
C PHE A 87 -9.51 -7.26 -7.67
N GLN A 88 -9.74 -5.96 -7.76
CA GLN A 88 -10.34 -5.20 -6.67
C GLN A 88 -11.81 -5.57 -6.48
N GLY A 89 -12.35 -5.26 -5.30
CA GLY A 89 -13.73 -5.56 -4.98
C GLY A 89 -13.98 -7.00 -4.56
N ARG A 90 -12.92 -7.77 -4.26
CA ARG A 90 -13.01 -9.18 -3.84
C ARG A 90 -12.52 -9.42 -2.42
N GLY A 91 -12.26 -8.36 -1.68
CA GLY A 91 -11.79 -8.46 -0.30
C GLY A 91 -10.31 -8.74 -0.12
N LEU A 92 -9.50 -8.71 -1.20
CA LEU A 92 -8.07 -9.01 -1.12
C LEU A 92 -7.31 -7.96 -0.33
N GLY A 93 -7.62 -6.69 -0.54
CA GLY A 93 -6.97 -5.60 0.18
C GLY A 93 -7.23 -5.68 1.69
N GLY A 94 -8.47 -5.97 2.07
CA GLY A 94 -8.82 -6.16 3.47
C GLY A 94 -8.09 -7.34 4.10
N ALA A 95 -8.00 -8.45 3.38
CA ALA A 95 -7.30 -9.63 3.87
C ALA A 95 -5.81 -9.36 4.08
N LEU A 96 -5.16 -8.67 3.13
CA LEU A 96 -3.76 -8.28 3.26
C LEU A 96 -3.54 -7.33 4.43
N LEU A 97 -4.42 -6.37 4.61
CA LEU A 97 -4.34 -5.41 5.72
C LEU A 97 -4.51 -6.11 7.06
N GLU A 98 -5.50 -6.96 7.20
CA GLU A 98 -5.74 -7.73 8.42
C GLU A 98 -4.56 -8.65 8.73
N PHE A 99 -3.97 -9.26 7.70
CA PHE A 99 -2.77 -10.06 7.86
C PHE A 99 -1.61 -9.23 8.43
N ALA A 100 -1.39 -8.03 7.89
CA ALA A 100 -0.33 -7.14 8.36
C ALA A 100 -0.56 -6.74 9.83
N ILE A 101 -1.80 -6.44 10.21
CA ILE A 101 -2.14 -6.12 11.61
C ILE A 101 -1.80 -7.30 12.52
N ALA A 102 -2.23 -8.49 12.15
CA ALA A 102 -2.04 -9.69 12.97
C ALA A 102 -0.58 -10.15 13.00
N GLN A 103 0.08 -10.14 11.84
CA GLN A 103 1.40 -10.74 11.68
C GLN A 103 2.53 -9.78 12.04
N THR A 104 2.40 -8.50 11.74
CA THR A 104 3.48 -7.52 11.93
C THR A 104 3.19 -6.50 13.00
N GLY A 105 2.01 -6.53 13.60
CA GLY A 105 1.62 -5.55 14.60
C GLY A 105 1.37 -4.16 14.04
N ALA A 106 0.98 -4.06 12.77
CA ALA A 106 0.72 -2.78 12.12
C ALA A 106 -0.39 -2.01 12.85
N ARG A 107 -0.16 -0.72 13.10
CA ARG A 107 -1.10 0.13 13.85
C ARG A 107 -1.27 1.50 13.23
N ARG A 108 -0.46 1.88 12.24
CA ARG A 108 -0.53 3.20 11.63
C ARG A 108 -0.13 3.16 10.16
N LEU A 109 -0.56 4.16 9.43
CA LEU A 109 -0.18 4.36 8.03
C LEU A 109 -0.42 5.82 7.65
N TRP A 110 0.25 6.23 6.56
CA TRP A 110 0.04 7.53 5.96
C TRP A 110 -0.75 7.38 4.67
N VAL A 111 -1.72 8.25 4.45
CA VAL A 111 -2.56 8.24 3.25
C VAL A 111 -2.71 9.66 2.72
N LEU A 112 -2.73 9.82 1.39
CA LEU A 112 -2.95 11.13 0.79
C LEU A 112 -4.37 11.63 1.13
N GLU A 113 -4.46 12.89 1.53
CA GLU A 113 -5.73 13.53 1.88
C GLU A 113 -6.73 13.45 0.73
N LYS A 114 -6.26 13.60 -0.50
CA LYS A 114 -7.10 13.55 -1.69
C LYS A 114 -7.51 12.14 -2.11
N ASN A 115 -6.88 11.12 -1.54
CA ASN A 115 -7.24 9.73 -1.84
C ASN A 115 -8.38 9.28 -0.94
N ARG A 116 -9.58 9.74 -1.24
CA ARG A 116 -10.77 9.51 -0.41
C ARG A 116 -11.21 8.05 -0.41
N CYS A 117 -11.02 7.35 -1.52
CA CYS A 117 -11.34 5.93 -1.60
C CYS A 117 -10.49 5.11 -0.65
N ALA A 118 -9.18 5.40 -0.58
CA ALA A 118 -8.29 4.72 0.35
C ALA A 118 -8.67 5.04 1.79
N GLN A 119 -8.97 6.29 2.11
CA GLN A 119 -9.38 6.67 3.46
C GLN A 119 -10.64 5.93 3.90
N ALA A 120 -11.63 5.81 3.00
CA ALA A 120 -12.86 5.07 3.30
C ALA A 120 -12.57 3.59 3.52
N PHE A 121 -11.70 3.01 2.70
CA PHE A 121 -11.27 1.63 2.86
C PHE A 121 -10.59 1.42 4.22
N TYR A 122 -9.64 2.26 4.58
CA TYR A 122 -8.93 2.14 5.85
C TYR A 122 -9.86 2.37 7.04
N ALA A 123 -10.81 3.30 6.94
CA ALA A 123 -11.80 3.53 8.00
C ALA A 123 -12.65 2.29 8.26
N ARG A 124 -13.05 1.58 7.21
CA ARG A 124 -13.82 0.33 7.36
C ARG A 124 -13.02 -0.74 8.09
N HIS A 125 -11.70 -0.64 8.07
CA HIS A 125 -10.81 -1.59 8.75
C HIS A 125 -10.24 -1.03 10.06
N GLY A 126 -10.79 0.07 10.57
CA GLY A 126 -10.45 0.58 11.89
C GLY A 126 -9.31 1.60 11.93
N PHE A 127 -8.79 2.03 10.78
CA PHE A 127 -7.76 3.07 10.72
C PHE A 127 -8.43 4.44 10.61
N LEU A 128 -8.31 5.24 11.65
CA LEU A 128 -8.98 6.54 11.75
C LEU A 128 -7.95 7.68 11.84
N PRO A 129 -8.32 8.89 11.38
CA PRO A 129 -7.40 10.03 11.43
C PRO A 129 -6.99 10.36 12.86
N THR A 130 -5.70 10.67 13.05
CA THR A 130 -5.16 11.09 14.34
C THR A 130 -5.15 12.62 14.50
N GLY A 131 -5.36 13.37 13.41
CA GLY A 131 -5.16 14.81 13.38
C GLY A 131 -3.76 15.20 12.94
N GLU A 132 -2.82 14.27 12.96
CA GLU A 132 -1.45 14.53 12.51
C GLU A 132 -1.38 14.42 10.99
N TRP A 133 -0.62 15.33 10.36
CA TRP A 133 -0.43 15.33 8.92
C TRP A 133 0.94 15.89 8.56
N ARG A 134 1.39 15.61 7.34
CA ARG A 134 2.61 16.18 6.78
C ARG A 134 2.45 16.27 5.27
N TYR A 135 3.35 17.02 4.61
CA TYR A 135 3.35 17.02 3.15
C TYR A 135 4.05 15.76 2.62
N GLU A 136 3.55 15.25 1.50
CA GLU A 136 4.33 14.31 0.70
C GLU A 136 5.58 15.03 0.22
N GLU A 137 6.74 14.40 0.38
CA GLU A 137 8.02 15.00 0.08
C GLU A 137 8.06 15.59 -1.33
N GLY A 138 8.48 16.84 -1.43
CA GLY A 138 8.59 17.54 -2.71
C GLY A 138 7.27 18.00 -3.31
N THR A 139 6.17 17.96 -2.56
CA THR A 139 4.85 18.36 -3.06
C THR A 139 4.12 19.22 -2.07
N SER A 140 2.98 19.78 -2.49
CA SER A 140 2.04 20.49 -1.61
C SER A 140 0.83 19.63 -1.21
N GLU A 141 0.90 18.32 -1.48
CA GLU A 141 -0.17 17.41 -1.12
C GLU A 141 0.03 16.85 0.28
N ARG A 142 -1.05 16.80 1.06
CA ARG A 142 -0.98 16.37 2.45
C ARG A 142 -1.12 14.84 2.58
N LEU A 143 -0.31 14.29 3.48
CA LEU A 143 -0.47 12.94 3.98
C LEU A 143 -1.11 13.00 5.36
N LEU A 144 -2.11 12.18 5.58
CA LEU A 144 -2.78 12.06 6.88
C LEU A 144 -2.30 10.80 7.58
N LEU A 145 -2.01 10.92 8.88
CA LEU A 145 -1.67 9.77 9.70
C LEU A 145 -2.95 9.14 10.23
N LEU A 146 -3.15 7.87 9.88
CA LEU A 146 -4.25 7.06 10.40
C LEU A 146 -3.70 6.07 11.40
N SER A 147 -4.48 5.79 12.45
CA SER A 147 -4.12 4.85 13.50
C SER A 147 -5.24 3.83 13.70
N TRP A 148 -4.84 2.57 13.88
CA TRP A 148 -5.76 1.48 14.18
C TRP A 148 -5.72 1.19 15.67
N GLU A 149 -6.89 1.11 16.25
CA GLU A 149 -7.04 0.68 17.63
C GLU A 149 -7.85 -0.60 17.66
N GLU A 150 -7.46 -1.51 18.52
CA GLU A 150 -8.19 -2.74 18.71
C GLU A 150 -9.64 -2.42 19.06
N PRO A 151 -10.63 -3.10 18.43
CA PRO A 151 -12.03 -2.89 18.74
C PRO A 151 -12.25 -2.94 20.23
N GLY A 152 -12.97 -1.95 20.73
CA GLY A 152 -13.02 -1.61 22.14
C GLY A 152 -13.19 -2.76 23.09
N ASP A 153 -12.45 -2.72 24.17
CA ASP A 153 -12.55 -3.67 25.28
C ASP A 153 -13.80 -3.37 26.08
N GLY A 154 -14.96 -3.56 25.48
CA GLY A 154 -16.21 -3.40 26.16
C GLY A 154 -16.54 -1.96 26.55
N GLN A 155 -16.11 -1.03 25.79
CA GLN A 155 -16.39 0.40 26.05
C GLN A 155 -17.75 0.80 25.57
#